data_66cf6ca558c7bddbfd3b8a1d2f405f40
#
_entry.id   66cf6ca558c7bddbfd3b8a1d2f405f40
#
_cell.length_a   1.000
_cell.length_b   1.000
_cell.length_c   1.000
_cell.angle_alpha   90.00
_cell.angle_beta   90.00
_cell.angle_gamma   90.00
#
_symmetry.space_group_name_H-M   'P 1'
#
loop_
_entity.id
_entity.type
_entity.pdbx_description
1 polymer ?
#
loop_
_entity_poly.entity_id
_entity_poly.type
_entity_poly.pdbx_seq_one_letter_code
_entity_poly.pdbx_strand_id
1 'polypeptide(L)'
;MSLLNSFMSELNVVIIGASGGLGKAFIEILEQDSKVASIHAFSRREVSGNSEKTSYLYIDLENENSIEQAAIAASSIAKIDLVIVATGVLHDKEIKPEKSFTHLDSTIMTKVFNINSIGPAIIAKHFLPKLRRDAKTVFAVLSARVGSINDNYLGGWASYRASKAGLNMLIKTFAIEQKRTAPKCILTSLHPGTVDTDLSKPYQKNVKKGNLNSASNAAGKLISVINNLTYDDTGSFLAWDGNLIEY
;
A
#
# COMPACT_ATOMS: atom_id res chain seq x y z
N MET A 1 -10.69 19.57 9.45
CA MET A 1 -11.79 18.58 9.36
C MET A 1 -11.13 17.20 9.27
N SER A 2 -11.63 16.19 9.96
CA SER A 2 -10.97 14.87 9.92
C SER A 2 -11.63 13.98 8.85
N LEU A 3 -10.80 13.26 8.08
CA LEU A 3 -11.20 12.22 7.14
C LEU A 3 -11.24 10.84 7.81
N LEU A 4 -10.50 10.64 8.91
CA LEU A 4 -10.36 9.38 9.63
C LEU A 4 -11.28 9.32 10.87
N ASN A 5 -12.58 9.64 10.69
CA ASN A 5 -13.55 9.76 11.76
C ASN A 5 -13.83 8.46 12.53
N SER A 6 -13.67 7.30 11.89
CA SER A 6 -13.88 5.98 12.50
C SER A 6 -12.73 5.50 13.38
N PHE A 7 -11.61 6.19 13.35
CA PHE A 7 -10.45 5.92 14.21
C PHE A 7 -10.52 6.74 15.51
N MET A 8 -9.72 6.35 16.49
CA MET A 8 -9.49 7.19 17.68
C MET A 8 -8.78 8.50 17.31
N SER A 9 -8.54 9.39 18.26
CA SER A 9 -7.70 10.58 18.08
C SER A 9 -6.21 10.24 18.29
N GLU A 10 -5.35 11.18 17.90
CA GLU A 10 -3.89 11.08 18.05
C GLU A 10 -3.28 9.88 17.33
N LEU A 11 -3.65 9.73 16.05
CA LEU A 11 -3.21 8.62 15.23
C LEU A 11 -1.73 8.69 14.92
N ASN A 12 -1.04 7.58 15.12
CA ASN A 12 0.31 7.32 14.62
C ASN A 12 0.22 6.57 13.28
N VAL A 13 0.61 7.25 12.20
CA VAL A 13 0.46 6.76 10.82
C VAL A 13 1.82 6.43 10.21
N VAL A 14 1.87 5.36 9.46
CA VAL A 14 3.05 4.92 8.71
C VAL A 14 2.72 4.90 7.21
N ILE A 15 3.55 5.56 6.41
CA ILE A 15 3.49 5.55 4.94
C ILE A 15 4.79 4.97 4.40
N ILE A 16 4.72 3.82 3.75
CA ILE A 16 5.88 3.17 3.12
C ILE A 16 5.78 3.36 1.60
N GLY A 17 6.79 3.98 1.01
CA GLY A 17 6.79 4.45 -0.38
C GLY A 17 6.54 5.95 -0.49
N ALA A 18 6.98 6.72 0.50
CA ALA A 18 6.79 8.16 0.64
C ALA A 18 7.31 8.99 -0.55
N SER A 19 8.29 8.49 -1.31
CA SER A 19 8.83 9.16 -2.50
C SER A 19 7.99 8.99 -3.76
N GLY A 20 7.01 8.07 -3.76
CA GLY A 20 6.09 7.82 -4.88
C GLY A 20 4.94 8.83 -4.94
N GLY A 21 4.29 8.94 -6.12
CA GLY A 21 3.20 9.90 -6.30
C GLY A 21 2.03 9.71 -5.32
N LEU A 22 1.58 8.47 -5.10
CA LEU A 22 0.54 8.19 -4.11
C LEU A 22 1.04 8.35 -2.66
N GLY A 23 2.28 7.94 -2.36
CA GLY A 23 2.85 8.11 -1.03
C GLY A 23 2.90 9.57 -0.61
N LYS A 24 3.37 10.48 -1.50
CA LYS A 24 3.35 11.93 -1.27
C LYS A 24 1.93 12.45 -1.05
N ALA A 25 0.99 12.05 -1.90
CA ALA A 25 -0.41 12.49 -1.79
C ALA A 25 -1.07 12.02 -0.48
N PHE A 26 -0.78 10.81 0.00
CA PHE A 26 -1.24 10.37 1.33
C PHE A 26 -0.68 11.25 2.43
N ILE A 27 0.62 11.56 2.41
CA ILE A 27 1.26 12.41 3.41
C ILE A 27 0.60 13.79 3.44
N GLU A 28 0.51 14.46 2.28
CA GLU A 28 -0.08 15.80 2.15
C GLU A 28 -1.51 15.87 2.71
N ILE A 29 -2.34 14.85 2.46
CA ILE A 29 -3.72 14.81 2.95
C ILE A 29 -3.75 14.54 4.46
N LEU A 30 -2.94 13.61 4.96
CA LEU A 30 -2.94 13.19 6.35
C LEU A 30 -2.30 14.23 7.28
N GLU A 31 -1.38 15.03 6.80
CA GLU A 31 -0.84 16.19 7.54
C GLU A 31 -1.93 17.22 7.91
N GLN A 32 -2.96 17.35 7.06
CA GLN A 32 -4.09 18.24 7.29
C GLN A 32 -5.19 17.61 8.16
N ASP A 33 -5.13 16.32 8.44
CA ASP A 33 -6.12 15.66 9.29
C ASP A 33 -5.84 15.96 10.77
N SER A 34 -6.84 16.49 11.47
CA SER A 34 -6.72 16.87 12.89
C SER A 34 -6.58 15.70 13.84
N LYS A 35 -6.93 14.48 13.43
CA LYS A 35 -6.75 13.26 14.22
C LYS A 35 -5.36 12.65 14.07
N VAL A 36 -4.59 13.04 13.08
CA VAL A 36 -3.23 12.52 12.86
C VAL A 36 -2.25 13.33 13.73
N ALA A 37 -1.64 12.66 14.68
CA ALA A 37 -0.62 13.24 15.57
C ALA A 37 0.78 13.11 14.96
N SER A 38 1.11 11.96 14.33
CA SER A 38 2.40 11.72 13.73
C SER A 38 2.31 10.88 12.45
N ILE A 39 3.22 11.15 11.52
CA ILE A 39 3.40 10.41 10.27
C ILE A 39 4.86 9.98 10.16
N HIS A 40 5.12 8.68 10.07
CA HIS A 40 6.41 8.12 9.73
C HIS A 40 6.44 7.77 8.24
N ALA A 41 7.13 8.60 7.46
CA ALA A 41 7.17 8.54 6.00
C ALA A 41 8.46 7.85 5.53
N PHE A 42 8.35 6.60 5.10
CA PHE A 42 9.50 5.77 4.74
C PHE A 42 9.71 5.68 3.23
N SER A 43 10.95 5.83 2.80
CA SER A 43 11.36 5.56 1.42
C SER A 43 12.84 5.24 1.31
N ARG A 44 13.23 4.58 0.20
CA ARG A 44 14.63 4.32 -0.14
C ARG A 44 15.33 5.60 -0.66
N ARG A 45 14.57 6.46 -1.34
CA ARG A 45 15.06 7.76 -1.82
C ARG A 45 14.84 8.81 -0.74
N GLU A 46 15.78 9.71 -0.62
CA GLU A 46 15.65 10.86 0.28
C GLU A 46 14.41 11.68 -0.09
N VAL A 47 13.62 12.00 0.91
CA VAL A 47 12.44 12.87 0.83
C VAL A 47 12.47 13.77 2.04
N SER A 48 12.04 15.01 1.88
CA SER A 48 11.90 15.98 2.96
C SER A 48 10.59 16.74 2.84
N GLY A 49 10.16 17.32 3.92
CA GLY A 49 8.98 18.19 4.01
C GLY A 49 9.10 19.12 5.22
N ASN A 50 8.19 20.04 5.35
CA ASN A 50 8.23 21.11 6.38
C ASN A 50 7.21 20.90 7.53
N SER A 51 6.47 19.78 7.52
CA SER A 51 5.47 19.51 8.56
C SER A 51 6.12 18.94 9.82
N GLU A 52 5.83 19.50 10.97
CA GLU A 52 6.27 18.98 12.26
C GLU A 52 5.66 17.60 12.59
N LYS A 53 4.56 17.24 11.94
CA LYS A 53 3.91 15.93 12.12
C LYS A 53 4.64 14.79 11.40
N THR A 54 5.48 15.09 10.40
CA THR A 54 6.04 14.09 9.50
C THR A 54 7.53 13.91 9.69
N SER A 55 7.92 12.69 10.06
CA SER A 55 9.31 12.25 10.08
C SER A 55 9.63 11.45 8.83
N TYR A 56 10.59 11.91 8.04
CA TYR A 56 11.06 11.22 6.83
C TYR A 56 12.23 10.31 7.18
N LEU A 57 12.09 9.02 6.88
CA LEU A 57 12.99 7.97 7.34
C LEU A 57 13.33 7.01 6.20
N TYR A 58 14.46 6.34 6.33
CA TYR A 58 14.92 5.35 5.35
C TYR A 58 14.28 3.98 5.56
N ILE A 59 13.95 3.31 4.45
CA ILE A 59 13.61 1.89 4.39
C ILE A 59 14.02 1.30 3.05
N ASP A 60 14.59 0.09 3.08
CA ASP A 60 14.84 -0.71 1.88
C ASP A 60 14.12 -2.06 2.00
N LEU A 61 13.22 -2.34 1.04
CA LEU A 61 12.41 -3.56 1.04
C LEU A 61 13.20 -4.83 0.72
N GLU A 62 14.39 -4.69 0.18
CA GLU A 62 15.30 -5.81 -0.11
C GLU A 62 16.24 -6.11 1.07
N ASN A 63 16.14 -5.33 2.16
CA ASN A 63 16.91 -5.50 3.38
C ASN A 63 15.97 -5.62 4.60
N GLU A 64 15.78 -6.85 5.07
CA GLU A 64 14.87 -7.12 6.20
C GLU A 64 15.26 -6.38 7.48
N ASN A 65 16.56 -6.23 7.77
CA ASN A 65 17.00 -5.46 8.94
C ASN A 65 16.58 -3.99 8.84
N SER A 66 16.61 -3.40 7.64
CA SER A 66 16.10 -2.04 7.41
C SER A 66 14.60 -1.94 7.72
N ILE A 67 13.82 -2.96 7.35
CA ILE A 67 12.37 -3.03 7.64
C ILE A 67 12.13 -3.15 9.16
N GLU A 68 12.89 -4.00 9.84
CA GLU A 68 12.80 -4.16 11.30
C GLU A 68 13.09 -2.86 12.04
N GLN A 69 14.20 -2.18 11.70
CA GLN A 69 14.55 -0.90 12.29
C GLN A 69 13.49 0.19 12.03
N ALA A 70 12.91 0.19 10.83
CA ALA A 70 11.80 1.09 10.48
C ALA A 70 10.57 0.85 11.38
N ALA A 71 10.21 -0.42 11.63
CA ALA A 71 9.08 -0.77 12.50
C ALA A 71 9.35 -0.38 13.97
N ILE A 72 10.57 -0.56 14.46
CA ILE A 72 11.00 -0.12 15.79
C ILE A 72 10.90 1.42 15.91
N ALA A 73 11.44 2.15 14.95
CA ALA A 73 11.42 3.60 14.94
C ALA A 73 9.98 4.15 14.94
N ALA A 74 9.11 3.62 14.06
CA ALA A 74 7.72 4.07 13.94
C ALA A 74 6.87 3.79 15.19
N SER A 75 7.26 2.82 16.01
CA SER A 75 6.52 2.42 17.23
C SER A 75 7.18 2.84 18.52
N SER A 76 8.26 3.65 18.48
CA SER A 76 9.08 3.99 19.63
C SER A 76 8.35 4.89 20.66
N ILE A 77 7.48 5.77 20.20
CA ILE A 77 6.75 6.73 21.04
C ILE A 77 5.30 6.26 21.26
N ALA A 78 4.63 5.79 20.23
CA ALA A 78 3.23 5.37 20.28
C ALA A 78 2.99 4.11 19.44
N LYS A 79 1.95 3.35 19.77
CA LYS A 79 1.48 2.25 18.93
C LYS A 79 0.99 2.78 17.58
N ILE A 80 1.18 2.00 16.54
CA ILE A 80 0.78 2.36 15.17
C ILE A 80 -0.72 2.11 15.01
N ASP A 81 -1.42 3.04 14.37
CA ASP A 81 -2.86 2.96 14.11
C ASP A 81 -3.18 2.67 12.64
N LEU A 82 -2.37 3.18 11.73
CA LEU A 82 -2.55 3.00 10.28
C LEU A 82 -1.20 2.78 9.60
N VAL A 83 -1.10 1.74 8.81
CA VAL A 83 0.02 1.50 7.89
C VAL A 83 -0.51 1.49 6.46
N ILE A 84 0.09 2.30 5.58
CA ILE A 84 -0.18 2.28 4.14
C ILE A 84 1.12 1.91 3.41
N VAL A 85 1.13 0.74 2.78
CA VAL A 85 2.24 0.29 1.93
C VAL A 85 1.94 0.70 0.49
N ALA A 86 2.53 1.82 0.08
CA ALA A 86 2.34 2.45 -1.23
C ALA A 86 3.49 2.15 -2.22
N THR A 87 4.21 1.05 -2.00
CA THR A 87 5.31 0.62 -2.86
C THR A 87 4.83 -0.28 -3.99
N GLY A 88 5.60 -0.31 -5.07
CA GLY A 88 5.40 -1.21 -6.18
C GLY A 88 6.20 -0.81 -7.41
N VAL A 89 6.52 -1.79 -8.23
CA VAL A 89 7.19 -1.62 -9.52
C VAL A 89 6.41 -2.33 -10.62
N LEU A 90 6.23 -1.65 -11.75
CA LEU A 90 5.70 -2.21 -13.00
C LEU A 90 6.79 -2.13 -14.08
N HIS A 91 7.53 -1.03 -14.07
CA HIS A 91 8.67 -0.80 -14.97
C HIS A 91 9.71 0.09 -14.31
N ASP A 92 10.93 -0.03 -14.75
CA ASP A 92 12.04 0.89 -14.48
C ASP A 92 13.04 0.85 -15.68
N LYS A 93 14.30 1.16 -15.45
CA LYS A 93 15.34 1.10 -16.50
C LYS A 93 15.59 -0.33 -16.99
N GLU A 94 15.43 -1.35 -16.13
CA GLU A 94 15.69 -2.77 -16.39
C GLU A 94 14.39 -3.55 -16.55
N ILE A 95 13.38 -3.25 -15.75
CA ILE A 95 12.09 -3.95 -15.73
C ILE A 95 11.20 -3.40 -16.84
N LYS A 96 10.76 -4.29 -17.73
CA LYS A 96 9.72 -4.02 -18.72
C LYS A 96 8.64 -5.08 -18.60
N PRO A 97 7.35 -4.71 -18.40
CA PRO A 97 6.28 -5.69 -18.28
C PRO A 97 6.14 -6.48 -19.59
N GLU A 98 6.03 -7.78 -19.46
CA GLU A 98 6.01 -8.74 -20.56
C GLU A 98 4.72 -8.61 -21.38
N LYS A 99 4.85 -8.57 -22.71
CA LYS A 99 3.70 -8.63 -23.64
C LYS A 99 3.25 -10.06 -23.92
N SER A 100 4.12 -11.04 -23.74
CA SER A 100 3.91 -12.47 -23.99
C SER A 100 4.70 -13.30 -22.97
N PHE A 101 4.24 -14.51 -22.69
CA PHE A 101 4.96 -15.48 -21.84
C PHE A 101 6.35 -15.82 -22.38
N THR A 102 6.58 -15.68 -23.69
CA THR A 102 7.89 -15.88 -24.32
C THR A 102 8.94 -14.84 -23.93
N HIS A 103 8.52 -13.73 -23.32
CA HIS A 103 9.42 -12.67 -22.82
C HIS A 103 9.68 -12.76 -21.31
N LEU A 104 9.29 -13.86 -20.67
CA LEU A 104 9.58 -14.07 -19.25
C LEU A 104 11.09 -14.19 -19.02
N ASP A 105 11.57 -13.48 -18.01
CA ASP A 105 12.92 -13.55 -17.48
C ASP A 105 12.84 -13.80 -15.97
N SER A 106 13.50 -14.86 -15.51
CA SER A 106 13.43 -15.30 -14.11
C SER A 106 14.04 -14.28 -13.15
N THR A 107 15.08 -13.56 -13.55
CA THR A 107 15.73 -12.52 -12.74
C THR A 107 14.82 -11.31 -12.56
N ILE A 108 14.22 -10.85 -13.67
CA ILE A 108 13.24 -9.75 -13.64
C ILE A 108 12.02 -10.13 -12.83
N MET A 109 11.47 -11.33 -13.04
CA MET A 109 10.34 -11.85 -12.28
C MET A 109 10.61 -11.86 -10.77
N THR A 110 11.78 -12.39 -10.37
CA THR A 110 12.21 -12.39 -8.96
C THR A 110 12.27 -10.99 -8.39
N LYS A 111 12.85 -10.03 -9.10
CA LYS A 111 12.92 -8.62 -8.69
C LYS A 111 11.54 -8.00 -8.51
N VAL A 112 10.61 -8.26 -9.44
CA VAL A 112 9.22 -7.80 -9.35
C VAL A 112 8.51 -8.39 -8.14
N PHE A 113 8.68 -9.69 -7.87
CA PHE A 113 8.10 -10.36 -6.70
C PHE A 113 8.69 -9.83 -5.39
N ASN A 114 10.00 -9.60 -5.33
CA ASN A 114 10.66 -9.04 -4.15
C ASN A 114 10.04 -7.69 -3.75
N ILE A 115 9.82 -6.80 -4.71
CA ILE A 115 9.29 -5.47 -4.44
C ILE A 115 7.76 -5.48 -4.20
N ASN A 116 7.01 -6.25 -5.00
CA ASN A 116 5.55 -6.17 -5.02
C ASN A 116 4.86 -7.12 -4.03
N SER A 117 5.50 -8.21 -3.61
CA SER A 117 4.89 -9.25 -2.77
C SER A 117 5.72 -9.52 -1.52
N ILE A 118 7.00 -9.89 -1.68
CA ILE A 118 7.86 -10.32 -0.57
C ILE A 118 8.13 -9.14 0.37
N GLY A 119 8.55 -7.99 -0.16
CA GLY A 119 8.79 -6.79 0.65
C GLY A 119 7.58 -6.40 1.50
N PRO A 120 6.38 -6.22 0.93
CA PRO A 120 5.16 -6.00 1.71
C PRO A 120 4.86 -7.09 2.75
N ALA A 121 5.16 -8.35 2.47
CA ALA A 121 4.99 -9.43 3.45
C ALA A 121 5.96 -9.30 4.63
N ILE A 122 7.22 -8.96 4.37
CA ILE A 122 8.21 -8.70 5.42
C ILE A 122 7.86 -7.43 6.20
N ILE A 123 7.33 -6.40 5.55
CA ILE A 123 6.75 -5.25 6.25
C ILE A 123 5.65 -5.71 7.21
N ALA A 124 4.71 -6.54 6.75
CA ALA A 124 3.65 -7.07 7.61
C ALA A 124 4.23 -7.84 8.80
N LYS A 125 5.24 -8.69 8.62
CA LYS A 125 5.94 -9.42 9.68
C LYS A 125 6.40 -8.50 10.81
N HIS A 126 7.02 -7.36 10.49
CA HIS A 126 7.61 -6.46 11.48
C HIS A 126 6.64 -5.40 12.01
N PHE A 127 5.68 -4.93 11.19
CA PHE A 127 4.77 -3.85 11.57
C PHE A 127 3.49 -4.33 12.24
N LEU A 128 2.91 -5.49 11.88
CA LEU A 128 1.67 -5.99 12.51
C LEU A 128 1.79 -6.15 14.04
N PRO A 129 2.91 -6.65 14.61
CA PRO A 129 3.08 -6.72 16.06
C PRO A 129 3.13 -5.36 16.76
N LYS A 130 3.39 -4.28 16.03
CA LYS A 130 3.50 -2.90 16.53
C LYS A 130 2.19 -2.13 16.50
N LEU A 131 1.17 -2.69 15.84
CA LEU A 131 -0.15 -2.06 15.77
C LEU A 131 -0.83 -2.05 17.15
N ARG A 132 -1.67 -1.04 17.35
CA ARG A 132 -2.59 -0.96 18.49
C ARG A 132 -3.58 -2.12 18.42
N ARG A 133 -3.97 -2.70 19.57
CA ARG A 133 -4.87 -3.85 19.63
C ARG A 133 -6.24 -3.56 20.27
N ASP A 134 -6.35 -2.46 20.98
CA ASP A 134 -7.55 -2.08 21.75
C ASP A 134 -8.56 -1.24 20.95
N ALA A 135 -8.16 -0.75 19.78
CA ALA A 135 -9.01 0.03 18.87
C ALA A 135 -8.85 -0.42 17.41
N LYS A 136 -9.66 0.16 16.52
CA LYS A 136 -9.53 -0.04 15.07
C LYS A 136 -8.15 0.36 14.61
N THR A 137 -7.48 -0.55 13.93
CA THR A 137 -6.24 -0.33 13.20
C THR A 137 -6.34 -0.87 11.79
N VAL A 138 -5.59 -0.30 10.85
CA VAL A 138 -5.60 -0.75 9.46
C VAL A 138 -4.18 -0.93 8.94
N PHE A 139 -3.94 -2.06 8.30
CA PHE A 139 -2.78 -2.35 7.49
C PHE A 139 -3.23 -2.48 6.02
N ALA A 140 -3.02 -1.45 5.24
CA ALA A 140 -3.43 -1.37 3.84
C ALA A 140 -2.24 -1.48 2.90
N VAL A 141 -2.34 -2.31 1.86
CA VAL A 141 -1.33 -2.39 0.81
C VAL A 141 -1.90 -1.96 -0.54
N LEU A 142 -1.13 -1.23 -1.33
CA LEU A 142 -1.54 -0.92 -2.69
C LEU A 142 -1.32 -2.11 -3.61
N SER A 143 -2.42 -2.70 -4.04
CA SER A 143 -2.47 -3.72 -5.07
C SER A 143 -2.95 -3.12 -6.40
N ALA A 144 -3.33 -3.95 -7.35
CA ALA A 144 -3.81 -3.54 -8.65
C ALA A 144 -4.88 -4.52 -9.14
N ARG A 145 -5.93 -4.03 -9.82
CA ARG A 145 -6.99 -4.87 -10.40
C ARG A 145 -6.44 -6.01 -11.26
N VAL A 146 -5.32 -5.77 -11.94
CA VAL A 146 -4.64 -6.81 -12.75
C VAL A 146 -4.08 -7.97 -11.92
N GLY A 147 -4.06 -7.87 -10.58
CA GLY A 147 -3.77 -8.97 -9.66
C GLY A 147 -4.98 -9.87 -9.36
N SER A 148 -6.17 -9.54 -9.88
CA SER A 148 -7.33 -10.45 -9.87
C SER A 148 -7.13 -11.54 -10.92
N ILE A 149 -7.30 -12.80 -10.54
CA ILE A 149 -7.24 -13.95 -11.44
C ILE A 149 -8.53 -13.99 -12.27
N ASN A 150 -9.67 -13.75 -11.62
CA ASN A 150 -11.00 -13.75 -12.27
C ASN A 150 -11.15 -12.63 -13.31
N ASP A 151 -10.58 -11.45 -13.06
CA ASP A 151 -10.68 -10.27 -13.97
C ASP A 151 -9.57 -10.26 -15.03
N ASN A 152 -8.86 -11.38 -15.23
CA ASN A 152 -7.77 -11.46 -16.20
C ASN A 152 -8.23 -11.95 -17.57
N TYR A 153 -8.81 -11.05 -18.38
CA TYR A 153 -9.22 -11.33 -19.76
C TYR A 153 -8.20 -10.89 -20.82
N LEU A 154 -7.19 -10.10 -20.45
CA LEU A 154 -6.25 -9.49 -21.40
C LEU A 154 -4.91 -10.22 -21.50
N GLY A 155 -4.49 -10.93 -20.47
CA GLY A 155 -3.13 -11.50 -20.39
C GLY A 155 -2.04 -10.43 -20.38
N GLY A 156 -0.80 -10.84 -20.67
CA GLY A 156 0.38 -9.98 -20.59
C GLY A 156 0.75 -9.57 -19.16
N TRP A 157 1.90 -8.92 -18.97
CA TRP A 157 2.41 -8.43 -17.68
C TRP A 157 2.47 -9.54 -16.63
N ALA A 158 2.92 -10.72 -17.02
CA ALA A 158 2.81 -11.93 -16.20
C ALA A 158 3.47 -11.77 -14.83
N SER A 159 4.70 -11.23 -14.76
CA SER A 159 5.39 -10.98 -13.50
C SER A 159 4.63 -10.00 -12.60
N TYR A 160 4.11 -8.92 -13.17
CA TYR A 160 3.37 -7.92 -12.40
C TYR A 160 2.03 -8.46 -11.89
N ARG A 161 1.23 -9.11 -12.77
CA ARG A 161 -0.06 -9.72 -12.39
C ARG A 161 0.15 -10.76 -11.29
N ALA A 162 1.06 -11.71 -11.51
CA ALA A 162 1.35 -12.77 -10.55
C ALA A 162 1.85 -12.22 -9.21
N SER A 163 2.72 -11.19 -9.22
CA SER A 163 3.17 -10.55 -7.98
C SER A 163 2.04 -9.86 -7.22
N LYS A 164 1.10 -9.20 -7.90
CA LYS A 164 -0.06 -8.57 -7.22
C LYS A 164 -1.09 -9.59 -6.76
N ALA A 165 -1.29 -10.70 -7.49
CA ALA A 165 -2.08 -11.84 -7.01
C ALA A 165 -1.45 -12.48 -5.76
N GLY A 166 -0.13 -12.69 -5.77
CA GLY A 166 0.64 -13.17 -4.62
C GLY A 166 0.52 -12.24 -3.41
N LEU A 167 0.61 -10.92 -3.62
CA LEU A 167 0.37 -9.93 -2.56
C LEU A 167 -1.03 -10.07 -1.96
N ASN A 168 -2.07 -10.17 -2.80
CA ASN A 168 -3.44 -10.34 -2.36
C ASN A 168 -3.63 -11.62 -1.52
N MET A 169 -3.04 -12.74 -1.95
CA MET A 169 -3.06 -14.00 -1.20
C MET A 169 -2.38 -13.85 0.17
N LEU A 170 -1.21 -13.20 0.23
CA LEU A 170 -0.48 -12.98 1.49
C LEU A 170 -1.31 -12.14 2.47
N ILE A 171 -1.91 -11.04 2.01
CA ILE A 171 -2.77 -10.19 2.86
C ILE A 171 -3.99 -10.95 3.34
N LYS A 172 -4.62 -11.75 2.49
CA LYS A 172 -5.75 -12.62 2.89
C LYS A 172 -5.33 -13.61 3.96
N THR A 173 -4.19 -14.27 3.79
CA THR A 173 -3.64 -15.23 4.75
C THR A 173 -3.37 -14.57 6.10
N PHE A 174 -2.66 -13.44 6.11
CA PHE A 174 -2.34 -12.71 7.34
C PHE A 174 -3.59 -12.16 8.04
N ALA A 175 -4.61 -11.74 7.28
CA ALA A 175 -5.89 -11.31 7.84
C ALA A 175 -6.58 -12.43 8.62
N ILE A 176 -6.58 -13.66 8.10
CA ILE A 176 -7.13 -14.84 8.78
C ILE A 176 -6.37 -15.13 10.08
N GLU A 177 -5.05 -15.02 10.06
CA GLU A 177 -4.21 -15.20 11.24
C GLU A 177 -4.45 -14.09 12.28
N GLN A 178 -4.46 -12.83 11.86
CA GLN A 178 -4.67 -11.68 12.74
C GLN A 178 -6.06 -11.66 13.37
N LYS A 179 -7.09 -12.15 12.68
CA LYS A 179 -8.45 -12.25 13.25
C LYS A 179 -8.49 -13.02 14.57
N ARG A 180 -7.54 -13.95 14.78
CA ARG A 180 -7.45 -14.76 16.02
C ARG A 180 -6.77 -14.03 17.18
N THR A 181 -5.81 -13.14 16.90
CA THR A 181 -4.93 -12.52 17.89
C THR A 181 -5.11 -11.02 18.05
N ALA A 182 -5.59 -10.34 17.01
CA ALA A 182 -5.83 -8.90 16.94
C ALA A 182 -7.10 -8.60 16.14
N PRO A 183 -8.31 -8.96 16.64
CA PRO A 183 -9.56 -8.89 15.86
C PRO A 183 -9.97 -7.47 15.46
N LYS A 184 -9.37 -6.45 16.06
CA LYS A 184 -9.60 -5.03 15.69
C LYS A 184 -8.63 -4.52 14.63
N CYS A 185 -7.71 -5.36 14.16
CA CYS A 185 -6.79 -5.06 13.06
C CYS A 185 -7.40 -5.50 11.72
N ILE A 186 -7.57 -4.57 10.81
CA ILE A 186 -8.09 -4.80 9.46
C ILE A 186 -6.91 -4.81 8.49
N LEU A 187 -6.73 -5.91 7.77
CA LEU A 187 -5.77 -6.00 6.67
C LEU A 187 -6.51 -5.94 5.33
N THR A 188 -6.06 -5.11 4.40
CA THR A 188 -6.74 -4.98 3.11
C THR A 188 -5.77 -4.70 1.97
N SER A 189 -6.10 -5.21 0.78
CA SER A 189 -5.48 -4.83 -0.49
C SER A 189 -6.34 -3.78 -1.17
N LEU A 190 -5.73 -2.70 -1.65
CA LEU A 190 -6.44 -1.58 -2.26
C LEU A 190 -5.99 -1.36 -3.70
N HIS A 191 -6.93 -1.26 -4.63
CA HIS A 191 -6.67 -0.84 -6.01
C HIS A 191 -6.98 0.66 -6.15
N PRO A 192 -5.98 1.51 -6.48
CA PRO A 192 -6.16 2.96 -6.56
C PRO A 192 -6.85 3.46 -7.83
N GLY A 193 -7.22 2.58 -8.77
CA GLY A 193 -7.55 2.96 -10.13
C GLY A 193 -6.30 3.27 -10.96
N THR A 194 -6.48 3.86 -12.14
CA THR A 194 -5.35 4.38 -12.93
C THR A 194 -5.03 5.79 -12.43
N VAL A 195 -3.86 5.95 -11.84
CA VAL A 195 -3.42 7.19 -11.21
C VAL A 195 -2.29 7.82 -12.04
N ASP A 196 -2.33 9.11 -12.27
CA ASP A 196 -1.27 9.85 -12.96
C ASP A 196 -0.02 9.93 -12.07
N THR A 197 0.86 8.97 -12.28
CA THR A 197 2.14 8.82 -11.60
C THR A 197 3.17 8.23 -12.58
N ASP A 198 4.43 8.28 -12.23
CA ASP A 198 5.51 7.71 -13.05
C ASP A 198 5.26 6.22 -13.38
N LEU A 199 4.64 5.46 -12.47
CA LEU A 199 4.33 4.04 -12.68
C LEU A 199 3.35 3.81 -13.82
N SER A 200 2.36 4.66 -14.00
CA SER A 200 1.32 4.51 -15.03
C SER A 200 1.64 5.23 -16.33
N LYS A 201 2.52 6.24 -16.29
CA LYS A 201 2.79 7.19 -17.38
C LYS A 201 3.00 6.55 -18.76
N PRO A 202 3.77 5.46 -18.92
CA PRO A 202 3.95 4.80 -20.22
C PRO A 202 2.69 4.13 -20.78
N TYR A 203 1.68 3.89 -19.92
CA TYR A 203 0.48 3.08 -20.25
C TYR A 203 -0.81 3.91 -20.28
N GLN A 204 -0.72 5.23 -20.15
CA GLN A 204 -1.89 6.13 -20.08
C GLN A 204 -2.59 6.36 -21.42
N LYS A 205 -1.93 6.09 -22.55
CA LYS A 205 -2.46 6.36 -23.90
C LYS A 205 -3.83 5.73 -24.17
N ASN A 206 -4.11 4.59 -23.56
CA ASN A 206 -5.35 3.84 -23.75
C ASN A 206 -6.36 4.02 -22.59
N VAL A 207 -6.07 4.91 -21.64
CA VAL A 207 -6.98 5.19 -20.53
C VAL A 207 -8.12 6.05 -21.04
N LYS A 208 -9.36 5.59 -20.84
CA LYS A 208 -10.55 6.35 -21.22
C LYS A 208 -10.55 7.71 -20.52
N LYS A 209 -11.00 8.74 -21.25
CA LYS A 209 -11.14 10.10 -20.71
C LYS A 209 -12.00 10.07 -19.43
N GLY A 210 -11.49 10.61 -18.34
CA GLY A 210 -12.15 10.58 -17.02
C GLY A 210 -11.73 9.43 -16.09
N ASN A 211 -11.02 8.40 -16.57
CA ASN A 211 -10.55 7.29 -15.74
C ASN A 211 -9.12 7.47 -15.21
N LEU A 212 -8.42 8.51 -15.62
CA LEU A 212 -7.12 8.88 -15.09
C LEU A 212 -7.32 9.82 -13.90
N ASN A 213 -7.01 9.36 -12.70
CA ASN A 213 -7.12 10.14 -11.47
C ASN A 213 -5.79 10.86 -11.16
N SER A 214 -5.85 12.06 -10.60
CA SER A 214 -4.68 12.64 -9.96
C SER A 214 -4.29 11.83 -8.71
N ALA A 215 -3.02 11.90 -8.30
CA ALA A 215 -2.56 11.22 -7.09
C ALA A 215 -3.33 11.67 -5.84
N SER A 216 -3.61 12.98 -5.71
CA SER A 216 -4.38 13.53 -4.59
C SER A 216 -5.82 13.03 -4.57
N ASN A 217 -6.52 13.00 -5.72
CA ASN A 217 -7.88 12.46 -5.79
C ASN A 217 -7.93 10.96 -5.44
N ALA A 218 -7.01 10.17 -5.98
CA ALA A 218 -6.93 8.73 -5.69
C ALA A 218 -6.61 8.48 -4.21
N ALA A 219 -5.65 9.20 -3.62
CA ALA A 219 -5.31 9.10 -2.21
C ALA A 219 -6.49 9.48 -1.31
N GLY A 220 -7.19 10.56 -1.60
CA GLY A 220 -8.39 10.98 -0.85
C GLY A 220 -9.50 9.92 -0.86
N LYS A 221 -9.76 9.32 -2.03
CA LYS A 221 -10.72 8.22 -2.16
C LYS A 221 -10.30 6.99 -1.36
N LEU A 222 -9.03 6.60 -1.42
CA LEU A 222 -8.50 5.46 -0.66
C LEU A 222 -8.55 5.72 0.86
N ILE A 223 -8.27 6.93 1.33
CA ILE A 223 -8.44 7.31 2.74
C ILE A 223 -9.91 7.17 3.15
N SER A 224 -10.85 7.58 2.30
CA SER A 224 -12.28 7.38 2.55
C SER A 224 -12.64 5.89 2.64
N VAL A 225 -12.12 5.04 1.76
CA VAL A 225 -12.29 3.58 1.84
C VAL A 225 -11.73 3.06 3.17
N ILE A 226 -10.49 3.42 3.52
CA ILE A 226 -9.83 3.03 4.78
C ILE A 226 -10.67 3.45 6.00
N ASN A 227 -11.20 4.67 5.99
CA ASN A 227 -12.07 5.15 7.06
C ASN A 227 -13.32 4.29 7.22
N ASN A 228 -13.94 3.89 6.11
CA ASN A 228 -15.21 3.16 6.12
C ASN A 228 -15.06 1.66 6.37
N LEU A 229 -13.83 1.10 6.37
CA LEU A 229 -13.62 -0.32 6.67
C LEU A 229 -14.18 -0.70 8.03
N THR A 230 -14.82 -1.86 8.06
CA THR A 230 -15.27 -2.56 9.26
C THR A 230 -14.39 -3.81 9.52
N TYR A 231 -14.53 -4.42 10.66
CA TYR A 231 -13.77 -5.64 10.99
C TYR A 231 -14.10 -6.83 10.06
N ASP A 232 -15.26 -6.82 9.43
CA ASP A 232 -15.67 -7.86 8.47
C ASP A 232 -14.95 -7.73 7.12
N ASP A 233 -14.42 -6.53 6.83
CA ASP A 233 -13.67 -6.27 5.60
C ASP A 233 -12.22 -6.77 5.66
N THR A 234 -11.78 -7.34 6.81
CA THR A 234 -10.40 -7.83 6.90
C THR A 234 -10.14 -8.98 5.92
N GLY A 235 -9.06 -8.86 5.16
CA GLY A 235 -8.71 -9.79 4.09
C GLY A 235 -9.44 -9.53 2.79
N SER A 236 -10.07 -8.37 2.57
CA SER A 236 -10.71 -8.01 1.32
C SER A 236 -9.75 -7.32 0.35
N PHE A 237 -10.09 -7.41 -0.94
CA PHE A 237 -9.46 -6.65 -2.01
C PHE A 237 -10.47 -5.65 -2.56
N LEU A 238 -10.23 -4.36 -2.35
CA LEU A 238 -11.18 -3.28 -2.63
C LEU A 238 -10.63 -2.31 -3.66
N ALA A 239 -11.53 -1.78 -4.47
CA ALA A 239 -11.23 -0.68 -5.37
C ALA A 239 -11.31 0.68 -4.64
N TRP A 240 -10.84 1.72 -5.29
CA TRP A 240 -10.84 3.11 -4.83
C TRP A 240 -12.24 3.68 -4.52
N ASP A 241 -13.30 3.05 -5.00
CA ASP A 241 -14.71 3.38 -4.75
C ASP A 241 -15.35 2.52 -3.66
N GLY A 242 -14.56 1.65 -3.01
CA GLY A 242 -15.01 0.74 -1.97
C GLY A 242 -15.63 -0.57 -2.47
N ASN A 243 -15.75 -0.77 -3.78
CA ASN A 243 -16.27 -1.99 -4.34
C ASN A 243 -15.29 -3.16 -4.17
N LEU A 244 -15.81 -4.33 -3.85
CA LEU A 244 -15.04 -5.57 -3.77
C LEU A 244 -14.53 -5.95 -5.17
N ILE A 245 -13.27 -6.34 -5.25
CA ILE A 245 -12.66 -6.94 -6.43
C ILE A 245 -12.48 -8.44 -6.11
N GLU A 246 -12.98 -9.30 -6.98
CA GLU A 246 -12.74 -10.74 -6.88
C GLU A 246 -11.25 -11.06 -7.08
N TYR A 247 -10.80 -12.11 -6.40
CA TYR A 247 -9.39 -12.55 -6.46
C TYR A 247 -9.02 -13.24 -7.78
#